data_b5b447b169d9ef89d2b7c2e2d1dd6bdc
#
_entry.id   b5b447b169d9ef89d2b7c2e2d1dd6bdc
#
_cell.length_a   1.000
_cell.length_b   1.000
_cell.length_c   1.000
_cell.angle_alpha   90.00
_cell.angle_beta   90.00
_cell.angle_gamma   90.00
#
_symmetry.space_group_name_H-M   'P 1'
#
loop_
_entity.id
_entity.type
_entity.pdbx_description
1 polymer ?
#
loop_
_entity_poly.entity_id
_entity_poly.type
_entity_poly.pdbx_seq_one_letter_code
_entity_poly.pdbx_strand_id
1 'polypeptide(L)'
;ALVFKSKDPNYLLFGSDGGLYESFDNTKNWKFVNNLPLTQFYKLALDDATPFYNIYGGTQDNNTQGGPSRTLKSNGISNSDWYVLLGGDGHQPATEPGNPDIVYAQWQQGNLYRIDKTTGEATYIKPQARLGEDYERYNWDSPILVSQHDPKRLYFGTQRVWRSNNRGDSWNPVSSDLTKNEERLSLPIMGKQQSFDNAWDVYAMSTYNTITSLAESKLNENI
;
A
#
# COMPACT_ATOMS: atom_id res chain seq x y z
N ALA A 1 12.45 -16.38 -11.22
CA ALA A 1 12.35 -17.71 -11.87
C ALA A 1 13.13 -17.71 -13.17
N LEU A 2 13.79 -18.84 -13.48
CA LEU A 2 14.51 -19.05 -14.74
C LEU A 2 13.90 -20.28 -15.45
N VAL A 3 13.55 -20.12 -16.72
CA VAL A 3 12.92 -21.18 -17.53
C VAL A 3 13.70 -21.36 -18.82
N PHE A 4 14.02 -22.60 -19.13
CA PHE A 4 14.66 -23.01 -20.39
C PHE A 4 13.61 -23.57 -21.36
N LYS A 5 13.74 -23.25 -22.62
CA LYS A 5 12.94 -23.88 -23.66
C LYS A 5 13.50 -25.27 -23.95
N SER A 6 12.69 -26.32 -23.81
CA SER A 6 13.14 -27.71 -23.86
C SER A 6 13.81 -28.13 -25.18
N LYS A 7 13.51 -27.46 -26.30
CA LYS A 7 14.05 -27.76 -27.63
C LYS A 7 15.11 -26.77 -28.12
N ASP A 8 15.42 -25.76 -27.33
CA ASP A 8 16.41 -24.73 -27.69
C ASP A 8 17.15 -24.28 -26.41
N PRO A 9 18.33 -24.87 -26.15
CA PRO A 9 19.09 -24.55 -24.95
C PRO A 9 19.66 -23.13 -24.91
N ASN A 10 19.63 -22.40 -26.03
CA ASN A 10 20.08 -21.02 -26.07
C ASN A 10 18.96 -20.02 -25.66
N TYR A 11 17.69 -20.47 -25.67
CA TYR A 11 16.56 -19.62 -25.30
C TYR A 11 16.22 -19.77 -23.82
N LEU A 12 16.25 -18.65 -23.11
CA LEU A 12 15.92 -18.57 -21.69
C LEU A 12 14.94 -17.43 -21.44
N LEU A 13 14.04 -17.67 -20.48
CA LEU A 13 13.22 -16.64 -19.87
C LEU A 13 13.61 -16.50 -18.40
N PHE A 14 13.84 -15.29 -17.97
CA PHE A 14 14.15 -14.95 -16.59
C PHE A 14 13.15 -13.94 -16.04
N GLY A 15 12.37 -14.35 -15.02
CA GLY A 15 11.49 -13.47 -14.26
C GLY A 15 12.13 -13.06 -12.94
N SER A 16 12.25 -11.78 -12.71
CA SER A 16 12.70 -11.15 -11.46
C SER A 16 11.60 -10.22 -10.93
N ASP A 17 11.83 -9.59 -9.79
CA ASP A 17 11.00 -8.49 -9.29
C ASP A 17 11.04 -7.27 -10.22
N GLY A 18 12.14 -7.06 -10.96
CA GLY A 18 12.27 -6.00 -11.95
C GLY A 18 11.63 -6.30 -13.31
N GLY A 19 11.01 -7.48 -13.51
CA GLY A 19 10.29 -7.82 -14.72
C GLY A 19 10.76 -9.09 -15.44
N LEU A 20 10.41 -9.19 -16.71
CA LEU A 20 10.71 -10.35 -17.57
C LEU A 20 11.83 -10.03 -18.55
N TYR A 21 12.75 -10.97 -18.68
CA TYR A 21 13.90 -10.88 -19.58
C TYR A 21 14.00 -12.12 -20.46
N GLU A 22 14.41 -11.94 -21.71
CA GLU A 22 14.68 -13.00 -22.68
C GLU A 22 16.16 -13.03 -23.07
N SER A 23 16.71 -14.22 -23.19
CA SER A 23 18.01 -14.47 -23.84
C SER A 23 17.83 -15.48 -24.95
N PHE A 24 18.47 -15.25 -26.11
CA PHE A 24 18.46 -16.13 -27.27
C PHE A 24 19.83 -16.73 -27.57
N ASP A 25 20.83 -16.45 -26.73
CA ASP A 25 22.22 -16.78 -26.92
C ASP A 25 22.90 -17.37 -25.67
N ASN A 26 22.12 -18.11 -24.90
CA ASN A 26 22.59 -18.77 -23.68
C ASN A 26 23.20 -17.75 -22.68
N THR A 27 22.40 -16.75 -22.29
CA THR A 27 22.71 -15.72 -21.29
C THR A 27 23.77 -14.66 -21.66
N LYS A 28 24.33 -14.68 -22.86
CA LYS A 28 25.33 -13.68 -23.26
C LYS A 28 24.73 -12.28 -23.37
N ASN A 29 23.50 -12.19 -23.87
CA ASN A 29 22.74 -10.95 -23.97
C ASN A 29 21.33 -11.16 -23.43
N TRP A 30 20.75 -10.12 -22.84
CA TRP A 30 19.40 -10.11 -22.30
C TRP A 30 18.60 -8.97 -22.90
N LYS A 31 17.36 -9.29 -23.29
CA LYS A 31 16.36 -8.32 -23.72
C LYS A 31 15.30 -8.19 -22.64
N PHE A 32 15.08 -6.98 -22.16
CA PHE A 32 13.96 -6.67 -21.25
C PHE A 32 12.65 -6.64 -22.04
N VAL A 33 11.63 -7.31 -21.52
CA VAL A 33 10.27 -7.30 -22.09
C VAL A 33 9.48 -6.15 -21.45
N ASN A 34 9.48 -4.99 -22.11
CA ASN A 34 8.95 -3.73 -21.57
C ASN A 34 7.49 -3.43 -21.98
N ASN A 35 6.83 -4.35 -22.68
CA ASN A 35 5.50 -4.14 -23.24
C ASN A 35 4.42 -5.03 -22.59
N LEU A 36 4.69 -5.57 -21.42
CA LEU A 36 3.67 -6.31 -20.67
C LEU A 36 2.74 -5.34 -19.96
N PRO A 37 1.43 -5.38 -20.25
CA PRO A 37 0.44 -4.49 -19.59
C PRO A 37 0.04 -5.08 -18.24
N LEU A 38 1.00 -5.25 -17.33
CA LEU A 38 0.80 -5.88 -16.03
C LEU A 38 1.23 -4.92 -14.92
N THR A 39 0.40 -4.86 -13.88
CA THR A 39 0.69 -4.17 -12.62
C THR A 39 0.18 -5.01 -11.47
N GLN A 40 0.96 -5.14 -10.43
CA GLN A 40 0.55 -5.81 -9.20
C GLN A 40 0.21 -4.76 -8.15
N PHE A 41 -1.08 -4.68 -7.81
CA PHE A 41 -1.56 -3.81 -6.75
C PHE A 41 -1.61 -4.55 -5.40
N TYR A 42 -1.25 -3.88 -4.31
CA TYR A 42 -1.49 -4.37 -2.97
C TYR A 42 -2.98 -4.32 -2.62
N LYS A 43 -3.56 -3.14 -2.69
CA LYS A 43 -4.98 -2.88 -2.41
C LYS A 43 -5.49 -1.77 -3.30
N LEU A 44 -6.80 -1.74 -3.47
CA LEU A 44 -7.51 -0.78 -4.31
C LEU A 44 -8.51 0.03 -3.50
N ALA A 45 -8.75 1.26 -3.93
CA ALA A 45 -9.88 2.09 -3.52
C ALA A 45 -10.58 2.67 -4.75
N LEU A 46 -11.87 2.91 -4.61
CA LEU A 46 -12.70 3.53 -5.64
C LEU A 46 -13.31 4.80 -5.06
N ASP A 47 -13.32 5.89 -5.82
CA ASP A 47 -14.10 7.06 -5.50
C ASP A 47 -15.51 6.98 -6.13
N ASP A 48 -16.32 7.99 -5.88
CA ASP A 48 -17.70 8.11 -6.40
C ASP A 48 -17.83 9.25 -7.41
N ALA A 49 -16.76 9.61 -8.11
CA ALA A 49 -16.77 10.65 -9.13
C ALA A 49 -17.76 10.31 -10.25
N THR A 50 -18.41 11.33 -10.77
CA THR A 50 -19.35 11.23 -11.89
C THR A 50 -18.82 11.99 -13.10
N PRO A 51 -19.07 11.52 -14.34
CA PRO A 51 -19.89 10.35 -14.74
C PRO A 51 -19.17 9.00 -14.55
N PHE A 52 -17.86 8.99 -14.28
CA PHE A 52 -17.06 7.77 -14.08
C PHE A 52 -16.25 7.89 -12.80
N TYR A 53 -16.31 6.86 -11.97
CA TYR A 53 -15.47 6.77 -10.79
C TYR A 53 -13.99 6.54 -11.16
N ASN A 54 -13.09 6.87 -10.25
CA ASN A 54 -11.67 6.57 -10.40
C ASN A 54 -11.27 5.39 -9.53
N ILE A 55 -10.18 4.75 -9.93
CA ILE A 55 -9.55 3.62 -9.26
C ILE A 55 -8.19 4.09 -8.77
N TYR A 56 -7.90 3.81 -7.50
CA TYR A 56 -6.59 4.07 -6.88
C TYR A 56 -5.98 2.77 -6.42
N GLY A 57 -4.68 2.60 -6.62
CA GLY A 57 -3.98 1.40 -6.22
C GLY A 57 -2.53 1.67 -5.87
N GLY A 58 -2.09 1.09 -4.76
CA GLY A 58 -0.69 1.12 -4.34
C GLY A 58 0.07 -0.05 -4.93
N THR A 59 1.27 0.21 -5.40
CA THR A 59 2.19 -0.79 -5.96
C THR A 59 3.55 -0.66 -5.31
N GLN A 60 4.17 -1.78 -4.97
CA GLN A 60 5.56 -1.74 -4.52
C GLN A 60 6.45 -1.26 -5.66
N ASP A 61 7.43 -0.41 -5.35
CA ASP A 61 8.42 0.21 -6.27
C ASP A 61 7.83 1.11 -7.36
N ASN A 62 6.49 1.16 -7.53
CA ASN A 62 5.84 1.89 -8.62
C ASN A 62 4.76 2.87 -8.14
N ASN A 63 4.87 3.39 -6.92
CA ASN A 63 4.04 4.46 -6.37
C ASN A 63 2.58 4.04 -6.09
N THR A 64 1.77 4.96 -5.57
CA THR A 64 0.31 4.87 -5.62
C THR A 64 -0.17 5.57 -6.88
N GLN A 65 -0.97 4.87 -7.67
CA GLN A 65 -1.48 5.36 -8.94
C GLN A 65 -2.97 5.57 -8.88
N GLY A 66 -3.47 6.50 -9.69
CA GLY A 66 -4.89 6.76 -9.91
C GLY A 66 -5.23 6.83 -11.38
N GLY A 67 -6.43 6.43 -11.73
CA GLY A 67 -6.93 6.49 -13.10
C GLY A 67 -8.44 6.29 -13.18
N PRO A 68 -9.08 6.69 -14.29
CA PRO A 68 -10.51 6.59 -14.44
C PRO A 68 -10.95 5.15 -14.72
N SER A 69 -12.16 4.79 -14.28
CA SER A 69 -12.79 3.51 -14.63
C SER A 69 -13.25 3.46 -16.09
N ARG A 70 -13.44 4.61 -16.72
CA ARG A 70 -13.87 4.77 -18.11
C ARG A 70 -13.49 6.13 -18.65
N THR A 71 -13.36 6.25 -19.98
CA THR A 71 -13.16 7.53 -20.68
C THR A 71 -14.16 7.68 -21.82
N LEU A 72 -14.33 8.90 -22.33
CA LEU A 72 -15.10 9.20 -23.55
C LEU A 72 -14.29 9.03 -24.83
N LYS A 73 -13.00 8.69 -24.72
CA LYS A 73 -12.12 8.48 -25.87
C LYS A 73 -12.53 7.22 -26.63
N SER A 74 -12.54 7.27 -27.96
CA SER A 74 -12.88 6.12 -28.82
C SER A 74 -11.94 4.92 -28.59
N ASN A 75 -10.69 5.19 -28.24
CA ASN A 75 -9.68 4.16 -27.96
C ASN A 75 -9.69 3.63 -26.50
N GLY A 76 -10.64 4.11 -25.68
CA GLY A 76 -10.71 3.73 -24.26
C GLY A 76 -9.67 4.37 -23.37
N ILE A 77 -9.31 3.68 -22.29
CA ILE A 77 -8.30 4.12 -21.31
C ILE A 77 -6.90 3.87 -21.89
N SER A 78 -6.04 4.84 -21.75
CA SER A 78 -4.62 4.78 -22.16
C SER A 78 -3.70 5.08 -20.96
N ASN A 79 -2.41 4.83 -21.12
CA ASN A 79 -1.44 5.14 -20.06
C ASN A 79 -1.43 6.62 -19.64
N SER A 80 -1.78 7.52 -20.55
CA SER A 80 -1.88 8.96 -20.25
C SER A 80 -3.09 9.34 -19.37
N ASP A 81 -4.00 8.42 -19.14
CA ASP A 81 -5.15 8.62 -18.23
C ASP A 81 -4.81 8.23 -16.78
N TRP A 82 -3.68 7.55 -16.58
CA TRP A 82 -3.16 7.20 -15.26
C TRP A 82 -2.13 8.22 -14.81
N TYR A 83 -2.11 8.48 -13.51
CA TYR A 83 -1.18 9.42 -12.89
C TYR A 83 -0.66 8.89 -11.55
N VAL A 84 0.53 9.35 -11.17
CA VAL A 84 1.08 9.09 -9.84
C VAL A 84 0.36 9.99 -8.85
N LEU A 85 -0.32 9.37 -7.88
CA LEU A 85 -1.00 10.07 -6.79
C LEU A 85 -0.04 10.40 -5.64
N LEU A 86 0.80 9.42 -5.25
CA LEU A 86 1.80 9.56 -4.18
C LEU A 86 3.02 8.70 -4.51
N GLY A 87 4.22 9.26 -4.33
CA GLY A 87 5.48 8.55 -4.54
C GLY A 87 5.82 7.57 -3.41
N GLY A 88 6.75 6.66 -3.67
CA GLY A 88 7.20 5.60 -2.74
C GLY A 88 6.56 4.25 -3.03
N ASP A 89 6.79 3.24 -2.18
CA ASP A 89 6.06 1.98 -2.26
C ASP A 89 4.61 2.21 -1.87
N GLY A 90 3.72 2.23 -2.86
CA GLY A 90 2.31 2.48 -2.64
C GLY A 90 1.65 1.30 -1.93
N HIS A 91 0.78 1.61 -0.97
CA HIS A 91 0.05 0.63 -0.17
C HIS A 91 -1.46 0.87 -0.26
N GLN A 92 -2.18 0.62 0.82
CA GLN A 92 -3.62 0.80 0.84
C GLN A 92 -4.01 2.27 0.66
N PRO A 93 -4.68 2.67 -0.45
CA PRO A 93 -5.36 3.94 -0.54
C PRO A 93 -6.74 3.88 0.11
N ALA A 94 -7.34 5.05 0.35
CA ALA A 94 -8.73 5.18 0.76
C ALA A 94 -9.32 6.46 0.16
N THR A 95 -10.62 6.48 -0.04
CA THR A 95 -11.36 7.60 -0.64
C THR A 95 -12.39 8.13 0.33
N GLU A 96 -12.73 9.40 0.22
CA GLU A 96 -13.75 10.05 1.04
C GLU A 96 -15.12 9.90 0.36
N PRO A 97 -16.11 9.21 0.97
CA PRO A 97 -17.43 9.08 0.41
C PRO A 97 -18.11 10.45 0.18
N GLY A 98 -18.66 10.66 -1.01
CA GLY A 98 -19.31 11.92 -1.39
C GLY A 98 -18.35 13.07 -1.72
N ASN A 99 -17.04 12.83 -1.69
CA ASN A 99 -16.04 13.82 -2.04
C ASN A 99 -14.87 13.18 -2.82
N PRO A 100 -15.02 13.02 -4.13
CA PRO A 100 -14.02 12.36 -4.95
C PRO A 100 -12.71 13.15 -5.08
N ASP A 101 -12.65 14.39 -4.60
CA ASP A 101 -11.44 15.22 -4.69
C ASP A 101 -10.41 14.89 -3.61
N ILE A 102 -10.83 14.25 -2.52
CA ILE A 102 -9.94 13.88 -1.41
C ILE A 102 -9.64 12.38 -1.47
N VAL A 103 -8.35 12.06 -1.51
CA VAL A 103 -7.84 10.69 -1.47
C VAL A 103 -6.77 10.57 -0.38
N TYR A 104 -6.80 9.48 0.34
CA TYR A 104 -5.78 9.11 1.31
C TYR A 104 -4.87 8.06 0.68
N ALA A 105 -3.57 8.27 0.78
CA ALA A 105 -2.57 7.33 0.30
C ALA A 105 -1.40 7.27 1.26
N GLN A 106 -0.67 6.19 1.24
CA GLN A 106 0.50 6.01 2.10
C GLN A 106 1.62 5.31 1.34
N TRP A 107 2.85 5.54 1.79
CA TRP A 107 3.99 4.74 1.45
C TRP A 107 4.51 4.01 2.70
N GLN A 108 5.55 3.22 2.57
CA GLN A 108 6.05 2.26 3.57
C GLN A 108 5.86 2.69 5.02
N GLN A 109 5.45 1.75 5.88
CA GLN A 109 5.35 1.95 7.34
C GLN A 109 4.37 3.06 7.72
N GLY A 110 3.26 3.15 7.02
CA GLY A 110 2.15 4.03 7.37
C GLY A 110 2.46 5.52 7.22
N ASN A 111 3.37 5.90 6.34
CA ASN A 111 3.58 7.30 6.01
C ASN A 111 2.38 7.82 5.21
N LEU A 112 1.37 8.25 5.93
CA LEU A 112 0.03 8.57 5.46
C LEU A 112 -0.10 10.03 5.05
N TYR A 113 -0.74 10.24 3.89
CA TYR A 113 -1.04 11.56 3.33
C TYR A 113 -2.52 11.69 3.00
N ARG A 114 -3.06 12.87 3.18
CA ARG A 114 -4.30 13.35 2.56
C ARG A 114 -3.92 14.13 1.32
N ILE A 115 -4.54 13.82 0.20
CA ILE A 115 -4.25 14.44 -1.10
C ILE A 115 -5.51 15.10 -1.60
N ASP A 116 -5.44 16.41 -1.86
CA ASP A 116 -6.46 17.16 -2.57
C ASP A 116 -6.09 17.16 -4.07
N LYS A 117 -6.88 16.44 -4.87
CA LYS A 117 -6.64 16.32 -6.31
C LYS A 117 -6.85 17.61 -7.08
N THR A 118 -7.63 18.54 -6.55
CA THR A 118 -7.94 19.81 -7.23
C THR A 118 -6.76 20.79 -7.16
N THR A 119 -6.02 20.74 -6.06
CA THR A 119 -4.85 21.61 -5.84
C THR A 119 -3.52 20.89 -6.05
N GLY A 120 -3.51 19.56 -5.97
CA GLY A 120 -2.29 18.75 -5.93
C GLY A 120 -1.60 18.77 -4.57
N GLU A 121 -2.21 19.34 -3.54
CA GLU A 121 -1.63 19.39 -2.19
C GLU A 121 -1.64 17.99 -1.55
N ALA A 122 -0.49 17.58 -1.01
CA ALA A 122 -0.33 16.36 -0.24
C ALA A 122 0.08 16.70 1.20
N THR A 123 -0.87 16.63 2.12
CA THR A 123 -0.66 16.93 3.54
C THR A 123 -0.28 15.66 4.28
N TYR A 124 0.86 15.66 5.00
CA TYR A 124 1.28 14.53 5.85
C TYR A 124 0.41 14.47 7.11
N ILE A 125 -0.30 13.36 7.30
CA ILE A 125 -1.30 13.21 8.37
C ILE A 125 -1.09 11.95 9.23
N LYS A 126 0.06 11.30 9.16
CA LYS A 126 0.38 10.09 9.94
C LYS A 126 0.19 10.36 11.45
N PRO A 127 -0.59 9.54 12.20
CA PRO A 127 -0.66 9.65 13.64
C PRO A 127 0.73 9.42 14.27
N GLN A 128 1.03 10.12 15.33
CA GLN A 128 2.32 10.03 16.02
C GLN A 128 2.10 9.75 17.51
N ALA A 129 3.03 9.03 18.14
CA ALA A 129 3.08 8.88 19.58
C ALA A 129 3.14 10.26 20.25
N ARG A 130 2.49 10.40 21.40
CA ARG A 130 2.58 11.63 22.20
C ARG A 130 3.93 11.67 22.91
N LEU A 131 4.33 12.87 23.32
CA LEU A 131 5.57 13.03 24.09
C LEU A 131 5.52 12.20 25.37
N GLY A 132 6.53 11.34 25.56
CA GLY A 132 6.64 10.42 26.70
C GLY A 132 5.94 9.08 26.54
N GLU A 133 5.27 8.83 25.39
CA GLU A 133 4.76 7.52 25.02
C GLU A 133 5.81 6.75 24.20
N ASP A 134 5.68 5.41 24.18
CA ASP A 134 6.47 4.55 23.30
C ASP A 134 6.15 4.85 21.83
N TYR A 135 7.12 4.55 20.96
CA TYR A 135 6.94 4.72 19.52
C TYR A 135 5.80 3.86 18.97
N GLU A 136 5.04 4.43 18.03
CA GLU A 136 4.04 3.67 17.29
C GLU A 136 4.70 2.64 16.37
N ARG A 137 4.16 1.43 16.37
CA ARG A 137 4.55 0.37 15.45
C ARG A 137 3.63 0.36 14.23
N TYR A 138 4.18 0.64 13.06
CA TYR A 138 3.44 0.67 11.81
C TYR A 138 3.73 -0.59 11.01
N ASN A 139 2.69 -1.21 10.47
CA ASN A 139 2.86 -2.26 9.48
C ASN A 139 3.49 -1.69 8.21
N TRP A 140 4.12 -2.54 7.40
CA TRP A 140 4.57 -2.16 6.06
C TRP A 140 3.42 -1.56 5.24
N ASP A 141 2.27 -2.22 5.26
CA ASP A 141 0.99 -1.78 4.71
C ASP A 141 0.00 -1.53 5.87
N SER A 142 0.12 -0.40 6.56
CA SER A 142 -0.75 -0.06 7.69
C SER A 142 -2.19 0.14 7.22
N PRO A 143 -3.19 -0.46 7.89
CA PRO A 143 -4.57 -0.35 7.45
C PRO A 143 -5.14 1.05 7.75
N ILE A 144 -5.78 1.64 6.74
CA ILE A 144 -6.60 2.85 6.83
C ILE A 144 -8.05 2.53 6.51
N LEU A 145 -8.96 3.15 7.22
CA LEU A 145 -10.39 3.09 6.97
C LEU A 145 -10.99 4.49 7.04
N VAL A 146 -11.75 4.87 6.03
CA VAL A 146 -12.65 6.03 6.07
C VAL A 146 -14.01 5.52 6.54
N SER A 147 -14.58 6.16 7.57
CA SER A 147 -15.88 5.77 8.13
C SER A 147 -16.99 5.89 7.08
N GLN A 148 -17.90 4.92 7.09
CA GLN A 148 -19.11 4.98 6.27
C GLN A 148 -20.20 5.84 6.91
N HIS A 149 -20.08 6.18 8.20
CA HIS A 149 -21.04 6.98 8.96
C HIS A 149 -20.66 8.47 8.98
N ASP A 150 -19.37 8.78 8.83
CA ASP A 150 -18.84 10.14 8.78
C ASP A 150 -17.66 10.19 7.81
N PRO A 151 -17.81 10.77 6.61
CA PRO A 151 -16.74 10.81 5.60
C PRO A 151 -15.44 11.49 6.05
N LYS A 152 -15.48 12.33 7.07
CA LYS A 152 -14.30 13.00 7.63
C LYS A 152 -13.60 12.17 8.73
N ARG A 153 -14.24 11.09 9.17
CA ARG A 153 -13.71 10.21 10.20
C ARG A 153 -12.80 9.15 9.59
N LEU A 154 -11.59 9.08 10.12
CA LEU A 154 -10.60 8.10 9.73
C LEU A 154 -10.26 7.20 10.91
N TYR A 155 -9.99 5.94 10.61
CA TYR A 155 -9.32 5.02 11.51
C TYR A 155 -8.02 4.56 10.90
N PHE A 156 -6.99 4.42 11.73
CA PHE A 156 -5.67 3.99 11.30
C PHE A 156 -5.08 2.99 12.29
N GLY A 157 -4.54 1.89 11.79
CA GLY A 157 -4.00 0.79 12.60
C GLY A 157 -2.49 0.87 12.75
N THR A 158 -2.05 0.91 14.01
CA THR A 158 -0.66 0.70 14.45
C THR A 158 -0.62 -0.57 15.31
N GLN A 159 -0.06 -0.58 16.52
CA GLN A 159 -0.37 -1.59 17.55
C GLN A 159 -1.72 -1.31 18.21
N ARG A 160 -2.23 -0.09 18.09
CA ARG A 160 -3.53 0.38 18.58
C ARG A 160 -4.31 1.06 17.45
N VAL A 161 -5.59 1.28 17.66
CA VAL A 161 -6.42 1.99 16.68
C VAL A 161 -6.42 3.48 17.00
N TRP A 162 -6.10 4.28 16.00
CA TRP A 162 -6.20 5.72 16.00
C TRP A 162 -7.46 6.18 15.29
N ARG A 163 -8.12 7.21 15.80
CA ARG A 163 -9.28 7.86 15.18
C ARG A 163 -9.03 9.34 15.00
N SER A 164 -9.32 9.84 13.81
CA SER A 164 -9.46 11.26 13.48
C SER A 164 -10.90 11.55 13.12
N ASN A 165 -11.43 12.70 13.51
CA ASN A 165 -12.76 13.19 13.09
C ASN A 165 -12.65 14.43 12.16
N ASN A 166 -11.47 14.74 11.68
CA ASN A 166 -11.17 15.93 10.89
C ASN A 166 -10.13 15.64 9.78
N ARG A 167 -10.33 14.52 9.06
CA ARG A 167 -9.51 14.16 7.90
C ARG A 167 -8.01 14.00 8.21
N GLY A 168 -7.66 13.63 9.44
CA GLY A 168 -6.28 13.42 9.84
C GLY A 168 -5.55 14.64 10.40
N ASP A 169 -6.19 15.80 10.53
CA ASP A 169 -5.57 16.99 11.12
C ASP A 169 -5.23 16.79 12.61
N SER A 170 -5.99 15.94 13.29
CA SER A 170 -5.67 15.48 14.63
C SER A 170 -6.12 14.05 14.87
N TRP A 171 -5.40 13.35 15.75
CA TRP A 171 -5.62 11.95 16.06
C TRP A 171 -5.74 11.70 17.55
N ASN A 172 -6.63 10.75 17.91
CA ASN A 172 -6.76 10.23 19.26
C ASN A 172 -6.73 8.71 19.23
N PRO A 173 -5.95 8.02 20.10
CA PRO A 173 -6.04 6.59 20.23
C PRO A 173 -7.39 6.21 20.84
N VAL A 174 -8.05 5.23 20.26
CA VAL A 174 -9.36 4.71 20.70
C VAL A 174 -9.28 3.29 21.25
N SER A 175 -8.08 2.70 21.25
CA SER A 175 -7.80 1.44 21.91
C SER A 175 -6.45 1.49 22.65
N SER A 176 -6.22 0.53 23.55
CA SER A 176 -4.90 0.16 24.03
C SER A 176 -4.14 -0.62 22.92
N ASP A 177 -2.93 -1.13 23.24
CA ASP A 177 -2.24 -2.11 22.40
C ASP A 177 -3.11 -3.36 22.26
N LEU A 178 -3.47 -3.70 21.02
CA LEU A 178 -4.29 -4.86 20.67
C LEU A 178 -3.44 -6.06 20.22
N THR A 179 -2.13 -5.92 20.23
CA THR A 179 -1.21 -6.98 19.84
C THR A 179 -0.78 -7.80 21.06
N LYS A 180 -0.11 -8.91 20.81
CA LYS A 180 0.50 -9.68 21.90
C LYS A 180 1.75 -9.03 22.47
N ASN A 181 2.31 -8.06 21.76
CA ASN A 181 3.55 -7.35 22.09
C ASN A 181 4.72 -8.31 22.40
N GLU A 182 4.83 -9.41 21.65
CA GLU A 182 5.89 -10.40 21.82
C GLU A 182 7.20 -9.89 21.24
N GLU A 183 8.31 -10.20 21.92
CA GLU A 183 9.64 -9.92 21.40
C GLU A 183 9.90 -10.80 20.17
N ARG A 184 10.10 -10.16 19.03
CA ARG A 184 10.21 -10.84 17.74
C ARG A 184 11.33 -11.87 17.69
N LEU A 185 12.50 -11.55 18.26
CA LEU A 185 13.66 -12.45 18.25
C LEU A 185 13.49 -13.67 19.15
N SER A 186 12.52 -13.64 20.07
CA SER A 186 12.16 -14.81 20.89
C SER A 186 11.30 -15.82 20.13
N LEU A 187 10.77 -15.45 18.95
CA LEU A 187 9.86 -16.29 18.19
C LEU A 187 10.59 -17.10 17.13
N PRO A 188 10.34 -18.41 17.03
CA PRO A 188 10.83 -19.19 15.92
C PRO A 188 10.02 -18.85 14.65
N ILE A 189 10.70 -18.50 13.57
CA ILE A 189 10.08 -18.27 12.25
C ILE A 189 10.54 -19.40 11.33
N MET A 190 9.58 -20.10 10.72
CA MET A 190 9.83 -21.28 9.89
C MET A 190 10.66 -22.37 10.61
N GLY A 191 10.39 -22.55 11.91
CA GLY A 191 11.09 -23.54 12.75
C GLY A 191 12.48 -23.14 13.20
N LYS A 192 12.94 -21.93 12.90
CA LYS A 192 14.26 -21.43 13.29
C LYS A 192 14.13 -20.23 14.23
N GLN A 193 14.87 -20.27 15.35
CA GLN A 193 15.01 -19.13 16.25
C GLN A 193 15.75 -17.98 15.53
N GLN A 194 15.19 -16.78 15.62
CA GLN A 194 15.80 -15.57 15.06
C GLN A 194 16.94 -15.06 15.94
N SER A 195 17.91 -14.37 15.35
CA SER A 195 19.08 -13.84 16.04
C SER A 195 19.58 -12.54 15.41
N PHE A 196 20.15 -11.65 16.21
CA PHE A 196 20.91 -10.49 15.74
C PHE A 196 22.24 -10.87 15.06
N ASP A 197 22.77 -12.06 15.33
CA ASP A 197 24.01 -12.54 14.73
C ASP A 197 23.85 -12.86 13.25
N ASN A 198 22.61 -13.03 12.79
CA ASN A 198 22.28 -13.22 11.38
C ASN A 198 21.56 -11.98 10.86
N ALA A 199 22.23 -11.19 10.03
CA ALA A 199 21.67 -9.97 9.46
C ALA A 199 20.33 -10.20 8.71
N TRP A 200 20.13 -11.37 8.10
CA TRP A 200 18.91 -11.71 7.37
C TRP A 200 17.70 -11.95 8.29
N ASP A 201 17.91 -12.28 9.55
CA ASP A 201 16.81 -12.53 10.48
C ASP A 201 16.05 -11.24 10.86
N VAL A 202 16.71 -10.08 10.74
CA VAL A 202 16.16 -8.78 11.15
C VAL A 202 16.10 -7.77 10.00
N TYR A 203 16.78 -8.04 8.90
CA TYR A 203 16.86 -7.16 7.75
C TYR A 203 15.58 -7.22 6.90
N ALA A 204 15.20 -6.09 6.32
CA ALA A 204 14.08 -5.94 5.36
C ALA A 204 12.73 -6.53 5.80
N MET A 205 12.45 -6.55 7.10
CA MET A 205 11.21 -7.11 7.62
C MET A 205 10.27 -6.04 8.13
N SER A 206 8.96 -6.25 7.90
CA SER A 206 7.91 -5.42 8.50
C SER A 206 8.04 -5.36 10.01
N THR A 207 7.66 -4.25 10.60
CA THR A 207 7.52 -4.13 12.05
C THR A 207 6.51 -5.16 12.56
N TYR A 208 6.93 -5.96 13.55
CA TYR A 208 6.10 -6.98 14.16
C TYR A 208 5.12 -6.37 15.18
N ASN A 209 4.11 -7.14 15.62
CA ASN A 209 3.07 -6.69 16.55
C ASN A 209 2.33 -5.43 16.07
N THR A 210 1.75 -5.52 14.90
CA THR A 210 0.97 -4.44 14.27
C THR A 210 -0.39 -4.94 13.82
N ILE A 211 -1.37 -4.04 13.77
CA ILE A 211 -2.68 -4.31 13.18
C ILE A 211 -2.52 -4.37 11.65
N THR A 212 -3.11 -5.39 11.02
CA THR A 212 -3.04 -5.61 9.56
C THR A 212 -4.35 -5.37 8.84
N SER A 213 -5.47 -5.29 9.57
CA SER A 213 -6.79 -5.07 9.00
C SER A 213 -7.71 -4.36 9.98
N LEU A 214 -8.55 -3.47 9.45
CA LEU A 214 -9.61 -2.75 10.17
C LEU A 214 -10.91 -2.88 9.40
N ALA A 215 -12.01 -2.94 10.13
CA ALA A 215 -13.36 -2.86 9.57
C ALA A 215 -14.27 -2.11 10.53
N GLU A 216 -15.25 -1.38 9.98
CA GLU A 216 -16.32 -0.70 10.70
C GLU A 216 -17.64 -1.34 10.28
N SER A 217 -18.52 -1.55 11.24
CA SER A 217 -19.87 -2.06 10.94
C SER A 217 -20.67 -1.03 10.14
N LYS A 218 -21.29 -1.46 9.05
CA LYS A 218 -22.19 -0.61 8.25
C LYS A 218 -23.48 -0.22 9.00
N LEU A 219 -23.84 -1.00 10.01
CA LEU A 219 -25.10 -0.85 10.73
C LEU A 219 -24.95 -0.07 12.05
N ASN A 220 -23.74 0.00 12.60
CA ASN A 220 -23.49 0.61 13.90
C ASN A 220 -22.08 1.24 13.91
N GLU A 221 -22.02 2.56 14.03
CA GLU A 221 -20.78 3.33 14.07
C GLU A 221 -19.86 3.04 15.28
N ASN A 222 -20.36 2.29 16.26
CA ASN A 222 -19.61 1.93 17.47
C ASN A 222 -19.03 0.52 17.43
N ILE A 223 -19.13 -0.17 16.27
CA ILE A 223 -18.64 -1.53 16.08
C ILE A 223 -17.75 -1.60 14.86
#